data_95e3b87c3de3d0c9fcd5d5e4e1ad6a84
#
_entry.id   95e3b87c3de3d0c9fcd5d5e4e1ad6a84
#
_cell.length_a   1.000
_cell.length_b   1.000
_cell.length_c   1.000
_cell.angle_alpha   90.00
_cell.angle_beta   90.00
_cell.angle_gamma   90.00
#
_symmetry.space_group_name_H-M   'P 1'
#
loop_
_entity.id
_entity.type
_entity.pdbx_description
1 polymer ?
#
loop_
_entity_poly.entity_id
_entity_poly.type
_entity_poly.pdbx_seq_one_letter_code
_entity_poly.pdbx_strand_id
1 'polypeptide(L)'
;NEISEYEKITKEDLVQFANDFFKDNYVVVKKEKGSNEKLIRVENPAITPIKINKDSQSSFLKEIIKEKSTDIAPDFIDYSKAIKTENIKGKKTSFVANKYNDVAQVYFIFPFGSDHDKELGLATQVLQYLGTSEFTGKELNEEFFKWGISNDFRTTPDQLIISLTGLEENLPKGIA
;
A
#
# COMPACT_ATOMS: atom_id res chain seq x y z
N ASN A 1 7.44 -4.25 24.94
CA ASN A 1 6.76 -3.57 23.85
C ASN A 1 7.73 -3.41 22.69
N GLU A 2 7.38 -3.87 21.51
CA GLU A 2 8.24 -3.90 20.32
C GLU A 2 8.73 -2.48 19.93
N ILE A 3 7.85 -1.49 20.01
CA ILE A 3 8.19 -0.09 19.73
C ILE A 3 9.30 0.41 20.66
N SER A 4 9.24 0.09 21.95
CA SER A 4 10.27 0.52 22.92
C SER A 4 11.62 -0.16 22.71
N GLU A 5 11.68 -1.26 21.98
CA GLU A 5 12.96 -1.86 21.56
C GLU A 5 13.53 -1.14 20.32
N TYR A 6 12.65 -0.75 19.37
CA TYR A 6 13.11 0.04 18.21
C TYR A 6 13.64 1.42 18.59
N GLU A 7 13.06 2.07 19.59
CA GLU A 7 13.54 3.37 20.10
C GLU A 7 14.95 3.34 20.68
N LYS A 8 15.47 2.15 21.04
CA LYS A 8 16.83 1.99 21.58
C LYS A 8 17.88 1.83 20.49
N ILE A 9 17.46 1.53 19.25
CA ILE A 9 18.38 1.29 18.14
C ILE A 9 19.02 2.61 17.72
N THR A 10 20.33 2.67 17.79
CA THR A 10 21.11 3.84 17.37
C THR A 10 21.56 3.72 15.91
N LYS A 11 22.01 4.83 15.34
CA LYS A 11 22.64 4.82 14.01
C LYS A 11 23.89 3.92 14.00
N GLU A 12 24.65 3.93 15.08
CA GLU A 12 25.86 3.14 15.25
C GLU A 12 25.55 1.65 15.23
N ASP A 13 24.46 1.22 15.87
CA ASP A 13 24.01 -0.18 15.84
C ASP A 13 23.65 -0.62 14.41
N LEU A 14 22.97 0.23 13.63
CA LEU A 14 22.63 -0.05 12.24
C LEU A 14 23.87 -0.16 11.36
N VAL A 15 24.84 0.74 11.53
CA VAL A 15 26.12 0.71 10.79
C VAL A 15 26.90 -0.54 11.14
N GLN A 16 26.98 -0.89 12.43
CA GLN A 16 27.67 -2.10 12.86
C GLN A 16 26.99 -3.35 12.30
N PHE A 17 25.67 -3.45 12.40
CA PHE A 17 24.91 -4.56 11.81
C PHE A 17 25.17 -4.68 10.31
N ALA A 18 25.13 -3.59 9.56
CA ALA A 18 25.39 -3.60 8.13
C ALA A 18 26.81 -4.10 7.80
N ASN A 19 27.83 -3.64 8.54
CA ASN A 19 29.20 -4.09 8.36
C ASN A 19 29.42 -5.57 8.73
N ASP A 20 28.66 -6.08 9.68
CA ASP A 20 28.76 -7.47 10.11
C ASP A 20 27.95 -8.42 9.22
N PHE A 21 26.84 -7.95 8.66
CA PHE A 21 25.93 -8.77 7.88
C PHE A 21 26.23 -8.76 6.38
N PHE A 22 26.48 -7.58 5.79
CA PHE A 22 26.75 -7.42 4.35
C PHE A 22 28.25 -7.58 4.05
N LYS A 23 28.69 -8.84 3.98
CA LYS A 23 30.06 -9.23 3.60
C LYS A 23 30.04 -9.94 2.24
N ASP A 24 31.12 -10.63 1.91
CA ASP A 24 31.26 -11.40 0.66
C ASP A 24 30.41 -12.71 0.64
N ASN A 25 29.55 -12.92 1.64
CA ASN A 25 28.70 -14.09 1.82
C ASN A 25 27.33 -13.97 1.10
N TYR A 26 27.35 -13.44 -0.10
CA TYR A 26 26.14 -13.30 -0.92
C TYR A 26 26.08 -14.29 -2.08
N VAL A 27 24.88 -14.58 -2.56
CA VAL A 27 24.64 -15.42 -3.73
C VAL A 27 24.05 -14.55 -4.86
N VAL A 28 24.67 -14.64 -6.02
CA VAL A 28 24.17 -13.95 -7.22
C VAL A 28 23.47 -14.94 -8.12
N VAL A 29 22.20 -14.68 -8.40
CA VAL A 29 21.42 -15.44 -9.38
C VAL A 29 21.25 -14.60 -10.64
N LYS A 30 21.84 -15.06 -11.76
CA LYS A 30 21.68 -14.42 -13.06
C LYS A 30 20.55 -15.09 -13.84
N LYS A 31 19.60 -14.32 -14.32
CA LYS A 31 18.58 -14.77 -15.25
C LYS A 31 18.96 -14.31 -16.66
N GLU A 32 19.27 -15.25 -17.52
CA GLU A 32 19.62 -14.99 -18.92
C GLU A 32 18.51 -15.46 -19.85
N LYS A 33 18.41 -14.83 -21.03
CA LYS A 33 17.50 -15.27 -22.08
C LYS A 33 18.02 -16.56 -22.70
N GLY A 34 17.23 -17.63 -22.68
CA GLY A 34 17.60 -18.91 -23.26
C GLY A 34 16.80 -20.07 -22.65
N SER A 35 17.01 -21.26 -23.16
CA SER A 35 16.50 -22.50 -22.57
C SER A 35 17.66 -23.29 -21.97
N ASN A 36 17.48 -23.81 -20.76
CA ASN A 36 18.42 -24.77 -20.17
C ASN A 36 17.90 -26.18 -20.34
N GLU A 37 18.46 -26.91 -21.32
CA GLU A 37 18.07 -28.28 -21.61
C GLU A 37 18.47 -29.29 -20.50
N LYS A 38 19.33 -28.85 -19.56
CA LYS A 38 19.79 -29.65 -18.41
C LYS A 38 18.94 -29.45 -17.15
N LEU A 39 17.82 -28.77 -17.25
CA LEU A 39 16.90 -28.62 -16.10
C LEU A 39 16.36 -30.00 -15.70
N ILE A 40 16.77 -30.44 -14.53
CA ILE A 40 16.20 -31.63 -13.90
C ILE A 40 14.74 -31.30 -13.56
N ARG A 41 13.81 -31.94 -14.25
CA ARG A 41 12.40 -31.89 -13.88
C ARG A 41 12.19 -32.76 -12.65
N VAL A 42 11.86 -32.16 -11.55
CA VAL A 42 11.43 -32.89 -10.38
C VAL A 42 10.00 -33.38 -10.63
N GLU A 43 9.80 -34.70 -10.59
CA GLU A 43 8.44 -35.23 -10.64
C GLU A 43 7.68 -34.85 -9.39
N ASN A 44 6.46 -34.36 -9.58
CA ASN A 44 5.60 -34.03 -8.45
C ASN A 44 5.28 -35.31 -7.67
N PRO A 45 5.55 -35.37 -6.36
CA PRO A 45 5.17 -36.53 -5.56
C PRO A 45 3.66 -36.72 -5.59
N ALA A 46 3.23 -37.99 -5.59
CA ALA A 46 1.82 -38.33 -5.50
C ALA A 46 1.26 -37.78 -4.19
N ILE A 47 0.29 -36.87 -4.28
CA ILE A 47 -0.40 -36.31 -3.09
C ILE A 47 -1.49 -37.29 -2.68
N THR A 48 -1.34 -37.91 -1.51
CA THR A 48 -2.40 -38.72 -0.93
C THR A 48 -3.52 -37.82 -0.47
N PRO A 49 -4.76 -37.98 -0.98
CA PRO A 49 -5.88 -37.16 -0.54
C PRO A 49 -6.12 -37.35 0.96
N ILE A 50 -6.11 -36.25 1.71
CA ILE A 50 -6.47 -36.25 3.12
C ILE A 50 -7.99 -36.36 3.20
N LYS A 51 -8.49 -37.39 3.86
CA LYS A 51 -9.93 -37.49 4.17
C LYS A 51 -10.29 -36.43 5.20
N ILE A 52 -10.91 -35.36 4.75
CA ILE A 52 -11.40 -34.30 5.62
C ILE A 52 -12.79 -34.70 6.10
N ASN A 53 -12.95 -34.85 7.41
CA ASN A 53 -14.27 -35.00 8.01
C ASN A 53 -14.90 -33.62 8.17
N LYS A 54 -15.69 -33.20 7.19
CA LYS A 54 -16.37 -31.90 7.19
C LYS A 54 -17.50 -31.79 8.23
N ASP A 55 -17.99 -32.94 8.73
CA ASP A 55 -19.12 -33.00 9.65
C ASP A 55 -18.67 -33.05 11.12
N SER A 56 -17.38 -33.23 11.35
CA SER A 56 -16.82 -33.25 12.72
C SER A 56 -16.66 -31.85 13.27
N GLN A 57 -17.42 -31.53 14.27
CA GLN A 57 -17.32 -30.27 15.01
C GLN A 57 -16.71 -30.54 16.39
N SER A 58 -15.76 -29.68 16.80
CA SER A 58 -15.23 -29.72 18.17
C SER A 58 -16.30 -29.36 19.18
N SER A 59 -16.12 -29.80 20.45
CA SER A 59 -17.01 -29.41 21.56
C SER A 59 -17.09 -27.88 21.69
N PHE A 60 -15.96 -27.20 21.56
CA PHE A 60 -15.87 -25.73 21.57
C PHE A 60 -16.74 -25.07 20.50
N LEU A 61 -16.67 -25.54 19.25
CA LEU A 61 -17.50 -24.99 18.18
C LEU A 61 -19.01 -25.24 18.46
N LYS A 62 -19.36 -26.43 18.99
CA LYS A 62 -20.73 -26.72 19.35
C LYS A 62 -21.28 -25.84 20.48
N GLU A 63 -20.42 -25.40 21.39
CA GLU A 63 -20.78 -24.46 22.44
C GLU A 63 -20.99 -23.06 21.89
N ILE A 64 -20.08 -22.57 21.05
CA ILE A 64 -20.22 -21.25 20.38
C ILE A 64 -21.50 -21.17 19.53
N ILE A 65 -21.82 -22.22 18.77
CA ILE A 65 -23.04 -22.25 17.95
C ILE A 65 -24.32 -22.19 18.81
N LYS A 66 -24.27 -22.66 20.06
CA LYS A 66 -25.41 -22.59 20.99
C LYS A 66 -25.59 -21.22 21.63
N GLU A 67 -24.55 -20.39 21.63
CA GLU A 67 -24.68 -19.03 22.17
C GLU A 67 -25.62 -18.21 21.28
N LYS A 68 -26.57 -17.55 21.95
CA LYS A 68 -27.45 -16.60 21.25
C LYS A 68 -26.64 -15.36 20.93
N SER A 69 -26.32 -15.19 19.65
CA SER A 69 -25.78 -13.91 19.18
C SER A 69 -26.83 -12.82 19.29
N THR A 70 -26.44 -11.65 19.75
CA THR A 70 -27.27 -10.44 19.63
C THR A 70 -27.32 -10.05 18.17
N ASP A 71 -28.50 -9.77 17.64
CA ASP A 71 -28.63 -9.25 16.29
C ASP A 71 -27.87 -7.92 16.18
N ILE A 72 -26.88 -7.87 15.28
CA ILE A 72 -26.14 -6.65 15.00
C ILE A 72 -27.02 -5.81 14.05
N ALA A 73 -27.60 -4.74 14.58
CA ALA A 73 -28.26 -3.76 13.74
C ALA A 73 -27.19 -2.98 12.95
N PRO A 74 -27.30 -2.88 11.60
CA PRO A 74 -26.36 -2.10 10.83
C PRO A 74 -26.53 -0.62 11.15
N ASP A 75 -25.40 0.06 11.43
CA ASP A 75 -25.36 1.52 11.56
C ASP A 75 -25.03 2.11 10.18
N PHE A 76 -26.02 2.74 9.57
CA PHE A 76 -25.89 3.33 8.23
C PHE A 76 -25.28 4.73 8.32
N ILE A 77 -24.16 4.92 7.66
CA ILE A 77 -23.51 6.23 7.56
C ILE A 77 -24.34 7.13 6.64
N ASP A 78 -24.78 8.26 7.18
CA ASP A 78 -25.37 9.34 6.39
C ASP A 78 -24.25 10.16 5.72
N TYR A 79 -23.91 9.79 4.49
CA TYR A 79 -22.84 10.46 3.74
C TYR A 79 -23.10 11.95 3.52
N SER A 80 -24.36 12.39 3.49
CA SER A 80 -24.70 13.80 3.31
C SER A 80 -24.25 14.67 4.50
N LYS A 81 -24.18 14.07 5.69
CA LYS A 81 -23.69 14.71 6.93
C LYS A 81 -22.21 14.47 7.17
N ALA A 82 -21.69 13.32 6.74
CA ALA A 82 -20.32 12.92 6.96
C ALA A 82 -19.34 13.63 6.01
N ILE A 83 -19.77 13.94 4.78
CA ILE A 83 -18.93 14.54 3.75
C ILE A 83 -19.25 16.00 3.58
N LYS A 84 -18.29 16.88 3.81
CA LYS A 84 -18.40 18.30 3.43
C LYS A 84 -17.95 18.46 1.98
N THR A 85 -18.75 19.16 1.19
CA THR A 85 -18.42 19.45 -0.21
C THR A 85 -18.41 20.96 -0.44
N GLU A 86 -17.31 21.45 -1.01
CA GLU A 86 -17.09 22.85 -1.33
C GLU A 86 -16.56 22.99 -2.77
N ASN A 87 -16.66 24.20 -3.31
CA ASN A 87 -16.04 24.54 -4.59
C ASN A 87 -14.77 25.37 -4.32
N ILE A 88 -13.61 24.79 -4.57
CA ILE A 88 -12.32 25.45 -4.40
C ILE A 88 -11.73 25.74 -5.78
N LYS A 89 -11.60 27.02 -6.13
CA LYS A 89 -11.05 27.47 -7.44
C LYS A 89 -11.72 26.77 -8.65
N GLY A 90 -13.04 26.61 -8.60
CA GLY A 90 -13.81 25.99 -9.68
C GLY A 90 -13.80 24.45 -9.66
N LYS A 91 -13.16 23.82 -8.68
CA LYS A 91 -13.10 22.36 -8.53
C LYS A 91 -13.96 21.91 -7.37
N LYS A 92 -14.82 20.90 -7.61
CA LYS A 92 -15.57 20.25 -6.55
C LYS A 92 -14.61 19.51 -5.64
N THR A 93 -14.57 19.91 -4.37
CA THR A 93 -13.71 19.31 -3.36
C THR A 93 -14.59 18.75 -2.26
N SER A 94 -14.36 17.49 -1.91
CA SER A 94 -15.06 16.82 -0.82
C SER A 94 -14.06 16.41 0.24
N PHE A 95 -14.40 16.58 1.52
CA PHE A 95 -13.53 16.18 2.60
C PHE A 95 -14.30 15.59 3.78
N VAL A 96 -13.61 14.71 4.49
CA VAL A 96 -14.05 14.08 5.73
C VAL A 96 -12.95 14.29 6.76
N ALA A 97 -13.29 14.85 7.91
CA ALA A 97 -12.31 15.04 8.98
C ALA A 97 -11.89 13.71 9.59
N ASN A 98 -10.59 13.45 9.66
CA ASN A 98 -10.06 12.36 10.47
C ASN A 98 -10.11 12.77 11.95
N LYS A 99 -10.77 11.98 12.79
CA LYS A 99 -10.94 12.24 14.22
C LYS A 99 -10.07 11.34 15.10
N TYR A 100 -9.27 10.46 14.50
CA TYR A 100 -8.57 9.40 15.21
C TYR A 100 -7.07 9.63 15.32
N ASN A 101 -6.49 10.32 14.34
CA ASN A 101 -5.06 10.66 14.29
C ASN A 101 -4.82 11.80 13.32
N ASP A 102 -3.57 12.26 13.23
CA ASP A 102 -3.14 13.38 12.39
C ASP A 102 -2.75 12.97 10.95
N VAL A 103 -3.07 11.74 10.54
CA VAL A 103 -2.82 11.29 9.16
C VAL A 103 -3.96 11.74 8.26
N ALA A 104 -3.61 12.38 7.16
CA ALA A 104 -4.57 12.79 6.14
C ALA A 104 -4.21 12.20 4.77
N GLN A 105 -5.20 12.09 3.90
CA GLN A 105 -5.06 11.65 2.52
C GLN A 105 -5.72 12.66 1.60
N VAL A 106 -5.05 12.98 0.50
CA VAL A 106 -5.57 13.84 -0.55
C VAL A 106 -5.62 13.06 -1.85
N TYR A 107 -6.74 13.14 -2.56
CA TYR A 107 -6.94 12.50 -3.85
C TYR A 107 -7.23 13.56 -4.91
N PHE A 108 -6.48 13.54 -5.99
CA PHE A 108 -6.77 14.27 -7.22
C PHE A 108 -7.34 13.26 -8.21
N ILE A 109 -8.63 13.41 -8.53
CA ILE A 109 -9.35 12.48 -9.40
C ILE A 109 -9.67 13.17 -10.71
N PHE A 110 -9.16 12.63 -11.81
CA PHE A 110 -9.39 13.12 -13.15
C PHE A 110 -10.34 12.16 -13.87
N PRO A 111 -11.40 12.64 -14.54
CA PRO A 111 -12.40 11.81 -15.20
C PRO A 111 -11.92 11.31 -16.58
N PHE A 112 -10.74 10.71 -16.64
CA PHE A 112 -10.21 10.01 -17.81
C PHE A 112 -9.27 8.88 -17.35
N GLY A 113 -9.31 7.76 -18.03
CA GLY A 113 -8.57 6.56 -17.65
C GLY A 113 -8.14 5.76 -18.89
N SER A 114 -7.81 4.49 -18.73
CA SER A 114 -7.30 3.64 -19.81
C SER A 114 -8.30 3.35 -20.92
N ASP A 115 -9.60 3.56 -20.71
CA ASP A 115 -10.60 3.48 -21.78
C ASP A 115 -10.54 4.70 -22.72
N HIS A 116 -10.01 5.82 -22.24
CA HIS A 116 -9.84 7.03 -23.02
C HIS A 116 -8.48 7.04 -23.75
N ASP A 117 -7.44 6.53 -23.08
CA ASP A 117 -6.11 6.40 -23.64
C ASP A 117 -5.39 5.19 -23.03
N LYS A 118 -5.06 4.20 -23.87
CA LYS A 118 -4.41 2.94 -23.46
C LYS A 118 -2.97 3.16 -22.97
N GLU A 119 -2.31 4.22 -23.38
CA GLU A 119 -0.93 4.52 -22.97
C GLU A 119 -0.88 5.15 -21.56
N LEU A 120 -2.02 5.63 -21.06
CA LEU A 120 -2.10 6.29 -19.75
C LEU A 120 -1.63 5.38 -18.60
N GLY A 121 -1.93 4.08 -18.66
CA GLY A 121 -1.47 3.11 -17.68
C GLY A 121 0.05 2.99 -17.61
N LEU A 122 0.74 3.07 -18.76
CA LEU A 122 2.20 3.09 -18.81
C LEU A 122 2.74 4.45 -18.36
N ALA A 123 2.13 5.54 -18.81
CA ALA A 123 2.52 6.89 -18.41
C ALA A 123 2.47 7.08 -16.89
N THR A 124 1.43 6.61 -16.22
CA THR A 124 1.33 6.69 -14.75
C THR A 124 2.40 5.89 -14.01
N GLN A 125 2.84 4.76 -14.55
CA GLN A 125 3.95 4.00 -13.98
C GLN A 125 5.29 4.75 -14.08
N VAL A 126 5.45 5.60 -15.09
CA VAL A 126 6.66 6.41 -15.28
C VAL A 126 6.65 7.64 -14.39
N LEU A 127 5.48 8.22 -14.08
CA LEU A 127 5.35 9.44 -13.27
C LEU A 127 6.09 9.36 -11.94
N GLN A 128 6.08 8.21 -11.28
CA GLN A 128 6.77 8.02 -9.99
C GLN A 128 8.29 8.20 -10.07
N TYR A 129 8.88 8.15 -11.26
CA TYR A 129 10.33 8.33 -11.49
C TYR A 129 10.67 9.72 -12.02
N LEU A 130 9.65 10.51 -12.35
CA LEU A 130 9.85 11.85 -12.86
C LEU A 130 9.97 12.84 -11.69
N GLY A 131 10.71 13.90 -11.96
CA GLY A 131 10.81 15.05 -11.06
C GLY A 131 9.84 16.16 -11.47
N THR A 132 10.09 17.31 -10.91
CA THR A 132 9.43 18.59 -11.22
C THR A 132 10.43 19.53 -11.90
N SER A 133 10.02 20.80 -12.13
CA SER A 133 10.96 21.84 -12.56
C SER A 133 12.03 22.18 -11.52
N GLU A 134 11.81 21.85 -10.25
CA GLU A 134 12.68 22.21 -9.13
C GLU A 134 13.48 21.02 -8.59
N PHE A 135 12.93 19.80 -8.69
CA PHE A 135 13.52 18.59 -8.14
C PHE A 135 13.64 17.50 -9.20
N THR A 136 14.76 16.81 -9.23
CA THR A 136 14.84 15.50 -9.91
C THR A 136 13.94 14.48 -9.23
N GLY A 137 13.58 13.39 -9.90
CA GLY A 137 12.74 12.35 -9.30
C GLY A 137 13.34 11.76 -8.01
N LYS A 138 14.68 11.66 -7.94
CA LYS A 138 15.37 11.21 -6.72
C LYS A 138 15.22 12.23 -5.58
N GLU A 139 15.51 13.50 -5.83
CA GLU A 139 15.40 14.57 -4.84
C GLU A 139 13.96 14.72 -4.34
N LEU A 140 12.97 14.63 -5.22
CA LEU A 140 11.57 14.69 -4.86
C LEU A 140 11.18 13.55 -3.90
N ASN A 141 11.63 12.33 -4.18
CA ASN A 141 11.39 11.19 -3.30
C ASN A 141 12.08 11.34 -1.94
N GLU A 142 13.29 11.92 -1.91
CA GLU A 142 14.00 12.24 -0.66
C GLU A 142 13.24 13.28 0.17
N GLU A 143 12.68 14.32 -0.46
CA GLU A 143 11.86 15.32 0.22
C GLU A 143 10.55 14.72 0.74
N PHE A 144 9.84 13.91 -0.04
CA PHE A 144 8.66 13.20 0.43
C PHE A 144 8.97 12.30 1.63
N PHE A 145 10.08 11.60 1.59
CA PHE A 145 10.52 10.79 2.72
C PHE A 145 10.76 11.62 3.99
N LYS A 146 11.46 12.76 3.88
CA LYS A 146 11.70 13.69 5.00
C LYS A 146 10.39 14.25 5.60
N TRP A 147 9.39 14.50 4.76
CA TRP A 147 8.08 15.00 5.18
C TRP A 147 7.15 13.89 5.66
N GLY A 148 7.54 12.62 5.54
CA GLY A 148 6.69 11.48 5.86
C GLY A 148 5.46 11.39 4.95
N ILE A 149 5.61 11.78 3.68
CA ILE A 149 4.56 11.71 2.66
C ILE A 149 4.82 10.53 1.73
N SER A 150 3.80 9.74 1.49
CA SER A 150 3.76 8.75 0.40
C SER A 150 2.85 9.24 -0.72
N ASN A 151 3.21 8.94 -1.95
CA ASN A 151 2.43 9.23 -3.15
C ASN A 151 2.06 7.95 -3.90
N ASP A 152 0.97 7.98 -4.62
CA ASP A 152 0.56 6.90 -5.52
C ASP A 152 -0.10 7.48 -6.77
N PHE A 153 0.19 6.85 -7.91
CA PHE A 153 -0.36 7.20 -9.22
C PHE A 153 -1.07 5.98 -9.79
N ARG A 154 -2.36 6.05 -9.96
CA ARG A 154 -3.17 4.91 -10.40
C ARG A 154 -4.10 5.29 -11.54
N THR A 155 -4.12 4.46 -12.57
CA THR A 155 -5.09 4.54 -13.67
C THR A 155 -6.12 3.41 -13.52
N THR A 156 -7.39 3.78 -13.61
CA THR A 156 -8.52 2.87 -13.76
C THR A 156 -9.07 2.98 -15.19
N PRO A 157 -10.06 2.17 -15.61
CA PRO A 157 -10.67 2.34 -16.92
C PRO A 157 -11.18 3.75 -17.20
N ASP A 158 -11.76 4.40 -16.21
CA ASP A 158 -12.48 5.68 -16.33
C ASP A 158 -11.79 6.86 -15.61
N GLN A 159 -10.76 6.62 -14.79
CA GLN A 159 -10.13 7.66 -13.95
C GLN A 159 -8.61 7.55 -13.89
N LEU A 160 -7.96 8.70 -13.78
CA LEU A 160 -6.60 8.82 -13.25
C LEU A 160 -6.71 9.38 -11.82
N ILE A 161 -6.06 8.72 -10.90
CA ILE A 161 -6.06 9.08 -9.48
C ILE A 161 -4.63 9.30 -9.04
N ILE A 162 -4.37 10.48 -8.48
CA ILE A 162 -3.11 10.81 -7.79
C ILE A 162 -3.45 10.97 -6.31
N SER A 163 -2.74 10.27 -5.45
CA SER A 163 -2.96 10.39 -4.01
C SER A 163 -1.68 10.71 -3.25
N LEU A 164 -1.85 11.48 -2.18
CA LEU A 164 -0.82 11.79 -1.20
C LEU A 164 -1.34 11.38 0.18
N THR A 165 -0.50 10.72 0.96
CA THR A 165 -0.81 10.30 2.34
C THR A 165 0.34 10.70 3.24
N GLY A 166 0.03 11.35 4.36
CA GLY A 166 1.03 11.77 5.34
C GLY A 166 0.41 12.53 6.50
N LEU A 167 1.23 13.13 7.34
CA LEU A 167 0.74 14.02 8.39
C LEU A 167 0.08 15.25 7.78
N GLU A 168 -1.07 15.65 8.32
CA GLU A 168 -1.86 16.80 7.85
C GLU A 168 -1.02 18.06 7.70
N GLU A 169 -0.16 18.35 8.67
CA GLU A 169 0.73 19.53 8.67
C GLU A 169 1.77 19.53 7.52
N ASN A 170 2.13 18.37 7.00
CA ASN A 170 3.13 18.25 5.95
C ASN A 170 2.53 18.15 4.53
N LEU A 171 1.27 17.73 4.39
CA LEU A 171 0.62 17.58 3.09
C LEU A 171 0.66 18.85 2.20
N PRO A 172 0.53 20.09 2.72
CA PRO A 172 0.66 21.28 1.89
C PRO A 172 2.01 21.40 1.16
N LYS A 173 3.09 20.87 1.75
CA LYS A 173 4.43 20.85 1.12
C LYS A 173 4.48 19.88 -0.07
N GLY A 174 3.78 18.75 0.05
CA GLY A 174 3.71 17.76 -1.02
C GLY A 174 2.74 18.11 -2.15
N ILE A 175 1.83 19.08 -1.93
CA ILE A 175 0.86 19.55 -2.93
C ILE A 175 1.42 20.72 -3.73
N ALA A 176 2.31 21.52 -3.14
CA ALA A 176 2.91 22.69 -3.78
C ALA A 176 3.84 22.31 -4.93
#